data_e2a7ab63e787c208795fe5c862637ad7
#
_entry.id   e2a7ab63e787c208795fe5c862637ad7
#
_cell.length_a   1.000
_cell.length_b   1.000
_cell.length_c   1.000
_cell.angle_alpha   90.00
_cell.angle_beta   90.00
_cell.angle_gamma   90.00
#
_symmetry.space_group_name_H-M   'P 1'
#
loop_
_entity.id
_entity.type
_entity.pdbx_description
1 polymer ?
#
loop_
_entity_poly.entity_id
_entity_poly.type
_entity_poly.pdbx_seq_one_letter_code
_entity_poly.pdbx_strand_id
1 'polypeptide(L)'
;MTTEPAQRYEIRFQPAARRAIAQRLPEAVAAAVLEFCDAALAVKPHQVGKPLFGPLAGCNGALRGTYRIVYRIDEKSRVVHVLDIDHRSEIYHRPRQ
;
A
#
# COMPACT_ATOMS: atom_id res chain seq x y z
N MET A 1 -11.36 5.82 -26.02
CA MET A 1 -11.12 5.91 -25.64
C MET A 1 -10.43 5.89 -24.82
N THR A 2 -9.98 5.95 -24.48
CA THR A 2 -9.30 5.74 -23.84
C THR A 2 -9.30 6.08 -22.66
N THR A 3 -9.37 5.89 -21.91
CA THR A 3 -9.48 6.19 -20.86
C THR A 3 -8.55 6.20 -20.14
N GLU A 4 -8.23 6.42 -19.68
CA GLU A 4 -7.53 6.53 -19.17
C GLU A 4 -6.56 6.66 -18.49
N PRO A 5 -5.51 6.70 -18.64
CA PRO A 5 -4.38 6.86 -17.79
C PRO A 5 -4.48 8.01 -16.84
N ALA A 6 -5.22 8.99 -17.20
CA ALA A 6 -5.40 10.12 -16.30
C ALA A 6 -6.10 9.72 -15.01
N GLN A 7 -6.72 8.55 -15.00
CA GLN A 7 -7.45 8.09 -13.83
C GLN A 7 -6.56 7.33 -12.85
N ARG A 8 -5.35 6.99 -13.25
CA ARG A 8 -4.50 6.19 -12.41
C ARG A 8 -3.64 7.06 -11.53
N TYR A 9 -3.24 6.50 -10.40
CA TYR A 9 -2.27 7.12 -9.50
C TYR A 9 -0.93 6.46 -9.71
N GLU A 10 0.11 7.25 -9.54
CA GLU A 10 1.45 6.71 -9.51
C GLU A 10 1.68 6.04 -8.17
N ILE A 11 2.31 4.87 -8.17
CA ILE A 11 2.62 4.16 -6.93
C ILE A 11 4.10 4.38 -6.61
N ARG A 12 4.36 4.86 -5.40
CA ARG A 12 5.72 5.05 -4.92
C ARG A 12 5.91 4.30 -3.62
N PHE A 13 6.98 3.55 -3.54
CA PHE A 13 7.26 2.73 -2.37
C PHE A 13 8.28 3.44 -1.50
N GLN A 14 7.91 3.70 -0.26
CA GLN A 14 8.82 4.28 0.70
C GLN A 14 9.86 3.23 1.13
N PRO A 15 10.95 3.64 1.77
CA PRO A 15 12.04 2.69 2.06
C PRO A 15 11.62 1.44 2.80
N ALA A 16 10.75 1.57 3.80
CA ALA A 16 10.30 0.39 4.54
C ALA A 16 9.54 -0.57 3.64
N ALA A 17 8.70 -0.04 2.76
CA ALA A 17 7.95 -0.88 1.84
C ALA A 17 8.88 -1.54 0.83
N ARG A 18 9.86 -0.80 0.34
CA ARG A 18 10.81 -1.36 -0.60
C ARG A 18 11.61 -2.48 0.03
N ARG A 19 12.04 -2.28 1.28
CA ARG A 19 12.78 -3.33 1.98
C ARG A 19 11.91 -4.56 2.20
N ALA A 20 10.64 -4.35 2.50
CA ALA A 20 9.74 -5.48 2.68
C ALA A 20 9.65 -6.31 1.40
N ILE A 21 9.45 -5.64 0.27
CA ILE A 21 9.32 -6.35 -0.99
C ILE A 21 10.62 -7.06 -1.36
N ALA A 22 11.75 -6.38 -1.15
CA ALA A 22 13.02 -6.93 -1.59
C ALA A 22 13.58 -7.98 -0.65
N GLN A 23 13.27 -7.90 0.66
CA GLN A 23 14.00 -8.71 1.63
C GLN A 23 13.14 -9.48 2.60
N ARG A 24 11.98 -8.97 2.99
CA ARG A 24 11.22 -9.60 4.08
C ARG A 24 10.09 -10.50 3.62
N LEU A 25 9.44 -10.15 2.52
CA LEU A 25 8.28 -10.91 2.07
C LEU A 25 8.72 -12.13 1.28
N PRO A 26 8.01 -13.25 1.44
CA PRO A 26 8.21 -14.35 0.50
C PRO A 26 8.01 -13.87 -0.92
N GLU A 27 8.71 -14.51 -1.84
CA GLU A 27 8.71 -14.06 -3.22
C GLU A 27 7.30 -14.01 -3.82
N ALA A 28 6.51 -15.03 -3.54
CA ALA A 28 5.15 -15.07 -4.07
C ALA A 28 4.29 -13.95 -3.48
N VAL A 29 4.51 -13.61 -2.21
CA VAL A 29 3.77 -12.54 -1.57
C VAL A 29 4.18 -11.19 -2.17
N ALA A 30 5.48 -11.00 -2.36
CA ALA A 30 5.95 -9.76 -2.95
C ALA A 30 5.36 -9.56 -4.35
N ALA A 31 5.32 -10.62 -5.15
CA ALA A 31 4.74 -10.53 -6.48
C ALA A 31 3.26 -10.19 -6.41
N ALA A 32 2.53 -10.81 -5.48
CA ALA A 32 1.11 -10.53 -5.34
C ALA A 32 0.85 -9.10 -4.89
N VAL A 33 1.70 -8.58 -4.01
CA VAL A 33 1.57 -7.20 -3.57
C VAL A 33 1.81 -6.24 -4.72
N LEU A 34 2.83 -6.48 -5.52
CA LEU A 34 3.11 -5.61 -6.65
C LEU A 34 1.97 -5.63 -7.65
N GLU A 35 1.42 -6.81 -7.90
CA GLU A 35 0.29 -6.94 -8.80
C GLU A 35 -0.93 -6.20 -8.27
N PHE A 36 -1.19 -6.32 -6.98
CA PHE A 36 -2.30 -5.63 -6.36
C PHE A 36 -2.13 -4.11 -6.46
N CYS A 37 -0.93 -3.62 -6.24
CA CYS A 37 -0.67 -2.20 -6.35
C CYS A 37 -0.94 -1.69 -7.75
N ASP A 38 -0.51 -2.44 -8.74
CA ASP A 38 -0.71 -2.02 -10.13
C ASP A 38 -2.15 -2.16 -10.57
N ALA A 39 -2.81 -3.24 -10.21
CA ALA A 39 -4.14 -3.54 -10.75
C ALA A 39 -5.25 -2.84 -9.97
N ALA A 40 -5.07 -2.65 -8.67
CA ALA A 40 -6.16 -2.16 -7.84
C ALA A 40 -5.82 -0.86 -7.14
N LEU A 41 -4.67 -0.81 -6.48
CA LEU A 41 -4.34 0.36 -5.67
C LEU A 41 -4.15 1.60 -6.52
N ALA A 42 -3.51 1.47 -7.67
CA ALA A 42 -3.29 2.60 -8.56
C ALA A 42 -4.58 3.07 -9.21
N VAL A 43 -5.58 2.20 -9.26
CA VAL A 43 -6.83 2.53 -9.94
C VAL A 43 -7.87 3.11 -8.99
N LYS A 44 -8.03 2.50 -7.82
CA LYS A 44 -9.05 2.98 -6.87
C LYS A 44 -8.54 2.89 -5.43
N PRO A 45 -7.55 3.72 -5.10
CA PRO A 45 -6.94 3.64 -3.78
C PRO A 45 -7.91 3.94 -2.64
N HIS A 46 -8.95 4.73 -2.89
CA HIS A 46 -9.91 5.05 -1.84
C HIS A 46 -10.84 3.90 -1.54
N GLN A 47 -10.98 2.95 -2.46
CA GLN A 47 -11.95 1.88 -2.33
C GLN A 47 -11.37 0.58 -1.86
N VAL A 48 -10.09 0.35 -2.11
CA VAL A 48 -9.50 -0.96 -1.81
C VAL A 48 -9.03 -1.08 -0.37
N GLY A 49 -8.96 0.03 0.35
CA GLY A 49 -8.54 0.00 1.74
C GLY A 49 -9.44 0.86 2.59
N LYS A 50 -9.09 0.95 3.87
CA LYS A 50 -9.86 1.70 4.83
C LYS A 50 -8.96 2.65 5.61
N PRO A 51 -9.50 3.79 6.07
CA PRO A 51 -8.70 4.69 6.89
C PRO A 51 -8.25 4.01 8.17
N LEU A 52 -7.05 4.34 8.59
CA LEU A 52 -6.51 3.84 9.83
C LEU A 52 -6.59 4.93 10.89
N PHE A 53 -6.52 4.50 12.15
CA PHE A 53 -6.68 5.41 13.26
C PHE A 53 -5.48 5.31 14.18
N GLY A 54 -5.45 6.18 15.19
CA GLY A 54 -4.37 6.19 16.15
C GLY A 54 -3.07 6.63 15.53
N PRO A 55 -1.99 5.89 15.80
CA PRO A 55 -0.69 6.30 15.27
C PRO A 55 -0.60 6.34 13.77
N LEU A 56 -1.51 5.64 13.10
CA LEU A 56 -1.50 5.59 11.63
C LEU A 56 -2.59 6.47 11.03
N ALA A 57 -3.15 7.37 11.81
CA ALA A 57 -4.17 8.28 11.31
C ALA A 57 -3.63 9.04 10.10
N GLY A 58 -4.49 9.22 9.11
CA GLY A 58 -4.07 9.86 7.86
C GLY A 58 -3.61 8.88 6.81
N CYS A 59 -3.44 7.62 7.19
CA CYS A 59 -3.08 6.57 6.27
C CYS A 59 -4.25 5.63 6.05
N ASN A 60 -4.11 4.78 5.05
CA ASN A 60 -5.09 3.75 4.76
C ASN A 60 -4.42 2.39 4.80
N GLY A 61 -5.20 1.37 5.03
CA GLY A 61 -4.70 0.00 5.04
C GLY A 61 -5.53 -0.88 4.15
N ALA A 62 -4.87 -1.67 3.32
CA ALA A 62 -5.51 -2.65 2.47
C ALA A 62 -4.94 -4.02 2.81
N LEU A 63 -5.81 -5.02 2.82
CA LEU A 63 -5.38 -6.38 3.10
C LEU A 63 -5.18 -7.14 1.80
N ARG A 64 -4.10 -7.89 1.74
CA ARG A 64 -3.86 -8.81 0.66
C ARG A 64 -3.44 -10.13 1.28
N GLY A 65 -4.40 -11.05 1.38
CA GLY A 65 -4.17 -12.24 2.18
C GLY A 65 -4.02 -11.85 3.63
N THR A 66 -2.94 -12.30 4.26
CA THR A 66 -2.68 -11.98 5.66
C THR A 66 -1.74 -10.78 5.81
N TYR A 67 -1.43 -10.11 4.72
CA TYR A 67 -0.53 -8.97 4.76
C TYR A 67 -1.31 -7.68 4.62
N ARG A 68 -0.86 -6.66 5.31
CA ARG A 68 -1.46 -5.34 5.26
C ARG A 68 -0.53 -4.39 4.53
N ILE A 69 -1.11 -3.64 3.61
CA ILE A 69 -0.39 -2.62 2.87
C ILE A 69 -0.84 -1.28 3.43
N VAL A 70 0.08 -0.54 4.03
CA VAL A 70 -0.22 0.77 4.60
C VAL A 70 0.20 1.83 3.59
N TYR A 71 -0.72 2.71 3.23
CA TYR A 71 -0.44 3.67 2.19
C TYR A 71 -1.12 4.99 2.50
N ARG A 72 -0.66 6.03 1.82
CA ARG A 72 -1.21 7.37 1.92
C ARG A 72 -1.48 7.89 0.52
N ILE A 73 -2.58 8.57 0.35
CA ILE A 73 -3.01 9.06 -0.96
C ILE A 73 -2.74 10.55 -1.04
N ASP A 74 -2.00 10.96 -2.04
CA ASP A 74 -1.78 12.36 -2.34
C ASP A 74 -2.60 12.71 -3.58
N GLU A 75 -3.77 13.30 -3.36
CA GLU A 75 -4.66 13.61 -4.46
C GLU A 75 -4.10 14.66 -5.38
N LYS A 76 -3.40 15.60 -4.81
CA LYS A 76 -2.90 16.71 -5.60
C LYS A 76 -1.96 16.25 -6.68
N SER A 77 -1.03 15.39 -6.33
CA SER A 77 -0.06 14.91 -7.30
C SER A 77 -0.45 13.57 -7.89
N ARG A 78 -1.57 12.99 -7.46
CA ARG A 78 -2.03 11.69 -7.94
C ARG A 78 -1.00 10.62 -7.68
N VAL A 79 -0.53 10.56 -6.45
CA VAL A 79 0.48 9.60 -6.04
C VAL A 79 -0.04 8.85 -4.82
N VAL A 80 0.16 7.54 -4.81
CA VAL A 80 -0.07 6.71 -3.64
C VAL A 80 1.28 6.31 -3.10
N HIS A 81 1.55 6.73 -1.87
CA HIS A 81 2.80 6.37 -1.18
C HIS A 81 2.56 5.13 -0.37
N VAL A 82 3.18 4.03 -0.75
CA VAL A 82 3.11 2.79 0.01
C VAL A 82 4.17 2.88 1.10
N LEU A 83 3.71 2.96 2.35
CA LEU A 83 4.58 3.25 3.47
C LEU A 83 5.18 2.00 4.07
N ASP A 84 4.40 0.93 4.15
CA ASP A 84 4.88 -0.29 4.76
C ASP A 84 4.02 -1.45 4.29
N ILE A 85 4.60 -2.63 4.33
CA ILE A 85 3.91 -3.87 4.00
C ILE A 85 4.37 -4.89 5.01
N ASP A 86 3.43 -5.45 5.75
CA ASP A 86 3.82 -6.39 6.78
C ASP A 86 2.68 -7.32 7.09
N HIS A 87 2.99 -8.40 7.77
CA HIS A 87 1.95 -9.27 8.27
C HIS A 87 1.04 -8.44 9.17
N ARG A 88 -0.28 -8.62 9.03
CA ARG A 88 -1.20 -7.70 9.67
C ARG A 88 -1.03 -7.69 11.19
N SER A 89 -0.74 -8.84 11.79
CA SER A 89 -0.57 -8.86 13.23
C SER A 89 0.68 -8.11 13.67
N GLU A 90 1.72 -8.13 12.83
CA GLU A 90 2.96 -7.45 13.18
C GLU A 90 2.82 -5.95 13.07
N ILE A 91 2.02 -5.47 12.11
CA ILE A 91 1.82 -4.05 11.99
C ILE A 91 1.18 -3.49 13.26
N TYR A 92 0.21 -4.21 13.79
CA TYR A 92 -0.49 -3.75 14.99
C TYR A 92 0.35 -3.86 16.25
N HIS A 93 1.31 -4.78 16.27
CA HIS A 93 2.11 -5.03 17.46
C HIS A 93 3.49 -4.42 17.39
N ARG A 94 3.80 -3.74 16.30
CA ARG A 94 5.10 -3.14 16.13
C ARG A 94 5.29 -2.01 17.12
N PRO A 95 6.45 -1.95 17.80
CA PRO A 95 6.68 -0.84 18.71
C PRO A 95 6.69 0.47 17.95
N ARG A 96 6.22 1.50 18.64
CA ARG A 96 6.26 2.80 18.06
C ARG A 96 7.60 3.41 18.23
N GLN A 97 8.07 4.06 17.24
CA GLN A 97 9.40 4.66 17.27
C GLN A 97 9.34 6.16 17.37
#